data_0c07b11da57a888f6853ee398025fa59
#
_entry.id   0c07b11da57a888f6853ee398025fa59
#
_cell.length_a   1.000
_cell.length_b   1.000
_cell.length_c   1.000
_cell.angle_alpha   90.00
_cell.angle_beta   90.00
_cell.angle_gamma   90.00
#
_symmetry.space_group_name_H-M   'P 1'
#
loop_
_entity.id
_entity.type
_entity.pdbx_description
1 polymer ?
#
loop_
_entity_poly.entity_id
_entity_poly.type
_entity_poly.pdbx_seq_one_letter_code
_entity_poly.pdbx_strand_id
1 'polypeptide(L)' 'MIQELDQVVLTVDLPEHGLVHGDIGTVVLPHGEAGHEVEFVALDGETIAIASLSTSQVRPIGPREIAQARTIEAV' A
#
# COMPACT_ATOMS: atom_id res chain seq x y z
N MET A 1 6.82 4.10 13.80
CA MET A 1 6.09 5.20 13.13
C MET A 1 6.33 5.14 11.63
N ILE A 2 5.27 5.27 10.86
CA ILE A 2 5.37 5.18 9.40
C ILE A 2 5.87 6.52 8.85
N GLN A 3 6.88 6.43 7.98
CA GLN A 3 7.54 7.61 7.42
C GLN A 3 7.53 7.53 5.91
N GLU A 4 7.89 8.65 5.28
CA GLU A 4 8.01 8.71 3.83
C GLU A 4 8.98 7.66 3.32
N LEU A 5 8.59 6.99 2.23
CA LEU A 5 9.33 5.92 1.57
C LEU A 5 9.32 4.59 2.32
N ASP A 6 8.65 4.52 3.48
CA ASP A 6 8.44 3.23 4.13
C ASP A 6 7.48 2.40 3.30
N GLN A 7 7.67 1.09 3.30
CA GLN A 7 6.71 0.17 2.74
C GLN A 7 5.71 -0.21 3.80
N VAL A 8 4.45 -0.31 3.37
CA VAL A 8 3.34 -0.63 4.27
C VAL A 8 2.47 -1.68 3.62
N VAL A 9 1.68 -2.35 4.46
CA VAL A 9 0.76 -3.39 4.01
C VAL A 9 -0.66 -2.86 4.17
N LEU A 10 -1.45 -3.02 3.12
CA LEU A 10 -2.85 -2.63 3.13
C LEU A 10 -3.63 -3.59 4.03
N THR A 11 -4.43 -3.05 4.95
CA THR A 11 -5.19 -3.86 5.89
C THR A 11 -6.64 -4.05 5.49
N VAL A 12 -7.08 -3.37 4.44
CA VAL A 12 -8.47 -3.42 3.96
C VAL A 12 -8.44 -3.59 2.44
N ASP A 13 -9.57 -4.02 1.90
CA ASP A 13 -9.72 -4.07 0.44
C ASP A 13 -10.08 -2.68 -0.09
N LEU A 14 -9.56 -2.35 -1.28
CA LEU A 14 -9.90 -1.13 -1.98
C LEU A 14 -10.36 -1.52 -3.39
N PRO A 15 -11.60 -2.00 -3.53
CA PRO A 15 -12.05 -2.54 -4.81
C PRO A 15 -12.06 -1.51 -5.93
N GLU A 16 -12.23 -0.22 -5.60
CA GLU A 16 -12.21 0.83 -6.62
C GLU A 16 -10.84 0.96 -7.27
N HIS A 17 -9.80 0.45 -6.64
CA HIS A 17 -8.44 0.48 -7.18
C HIS A 17 -7.95 -0.92 -7.60
N GLY A 18 -8.78 -1.93 -7.43
CA GLY A 18 -8.34 -3.30 -7.67
C GLY A 18 -7.35 -3.82 -6.66
N LEU A 19 -7.31 -3.23 -5.47
CA LEU A 19 -6.37 -3.60 -4.43
C LEU A 19 -7.09 -4.39 -3.34
N VAL A 20 -6.33 -5.28 -2.70
CA VAL A 20 -6.87 -6.09 -1.61
C VAL A 20 -5.92 -6.03 -0.42
N HIS A 21 -6.45 -6.37 0.76
CA HIS A 21 -5.62 -6.43 1.96
C HIS A 21 -4.42 -7.36 1.71
N GLY A 22 -3.29 -6.99 2.26
CA GLY A 22 -2.06 -7.70 2.02
C GLY A 22 -1.21 -7.12 0.92
N ASP A 23 -1.77 -6.26 0.08
CA ASP A 23 -0.98 -5.58 -0.94
C ASP A 23 0.00 -4.62 -0.29
N ILE A 24 1.19 -4.51 -0.87
CA ILE A 24 2.27 -3.70 -0.33
C ILE A 24 2.38 -2.44 -1.16
N GLY A 25 2.45 -1.30 -0.47
CA GLY A 25 2.66 -0.01 -1.13
C GLY A 25 3.77 0.75 -0.45
N THR A 26 4.13 1.88 -1.02
CA THR A 26 5.18 2.75 -0.51
C THR A 26 4.58 4.10 -0.16
N VAL A 27 4.90 4.61 1.01
CA VAL A 27 4.43 5.92 1.44
C VAL A 27 5.19 6.97 0.64
N VAL A 28 4.47 7.72 -0.20
CA VAL A 28 5.11 8.76 -1.01
C VAL A 28 4.92 10.15 -0.43
N LEU A 29 3.92 10.32 0.46
CA LEU A 29 3.69 11.60 1.11
C LEU A 29 2.91 11.37 2.38
N PRO A 30 3.50 11.63 3.55
CA PRO A 30 2.75 11.53 4.81
C PRO A 30 1.85 12.76 4.98
N HIS A 31 0.68 12.52 5.59
CA HIS A 31 -0.26 13.59 5.92
C HIS A 31 -0.32 13.79 7.43
N GLY A 32 0.83 13.73 8.09
CA GLY A 32 0.89 13.86 9.53
C GLY A 32 0.14 12.72 10.20
N GLU A 33 -0.71 13.06 11.15
CA GLU A 33 -1.48 12.05 11.88
C GLU A 33 -2.73 11.60 11.15
N ALA A 34 -3.09 12.28 10.07
CA ALA A 34 -4.35 11.99 9.37
C ALA A 34 -4.23 10.79 8.44
N GLY A 35 -3.01 10.45 8.00
CA GLY A 35 -2.86 9.34 7.09
C GLY A 35 -1.69 9.53 6.17
N HIS A 36 -1.74 8.83 5.03
CA HIS A 36 -0.62 8.79 4.10
C HIS A 36 -1.12 8.67 2.68
N GLU A 37 -0.36 9.26 1.74
CA GLU A 37 -0.47 8.92 0.32
C GLU A 37 0.40 7.71 0.08
N VAL A 38 -0.18 6.66 -0.47
CA VAL A 38 0.52 5.38 -0.66
C VAL A 38 0.43 4.99 -2.13
N GLU A 39 1.58 4.71 -2.72
CA GLU A 39 1.66 4.29 -4.11
C GLU A 39 1.79 2.77 -4.17
N PHE A 40 0.94 2.15 -4.98
CA PHE A 40 0.96 0.72 -5.23
C PHE A 40 1.45 0.50 -6.65
N VAL A 41 2.57 -0.24 -6.78
CA VAL A 41 3.27 -0.40 -8.04
C VAL A 41 3.36 -1.89 -8.36
N ALA A 42 3.03 -2.26 -9.59
CA ALA A 42 3.23 -3.62 -10.04
C ALA A 42 4.72 -3.92 -10.17
N LEU A 43 5.07 -5.19 -10.15
CA LEU A 43 6.48 -5.58 -10.16
C LEU A 43 7.15 -5.24 -11.49
N ASP A 44 6.37 -4.96 -12.54
CA ASP A 44 6.93 -4.48 -13.82
C ASP A 44 7.19 -2.98 -13.82
N GLY A 45 6.88 -2.29 -12.70
CA GLY A 45 7.14 -0.86 -12.56
C GLY A 45 5.96 0.04 -12.83
N GLU A 46 4.84 -0.53 -13.25
CA GLU A 46 3.66 0.30 -13.54
C GLU A 46 2.95 0.69 -12.24
N THR A 47 2.64 1.97 -12.09
CA THR A 47 1.86 2.44 -10.95
C THR A 47 0.41 2.01 -11.13
N ILE A 48 -0.09 1.23 -10.17
CA ILE A 48 -1.47 0.75 -10.20
C ILE A 48 -2.39 1.81 -9.63
N ALA A 49 -2.01 2.41 -8.51
CA ALA A 49 -2.84 3.42 -7.86
C ALA A 49 -2.02 4.20 -6.84
N ILE A 50 -2.42 5.45 -6.62
CA ILE A 50 -1.95 6.23 -5.48
C ILE A 50 -3.20 6.55 -4.68
N ALA A 51 -3.24 6.11 -3.43
CA ALA A 51 -4.42 6.24 -2.60
C ALA A 51 -4.10 6.98 -1.32
N SER A 52 -5.06 7.82 -0.91
CA SER A 52 -4.98 8.49 0.40
C SER A 52 -5.58 7.54 1.42
N LEU A 53 -4.78 7.08 2.36
CA LEU A 53 -5.19 6.06 3.31
C LEU A 53 -5.03 6.56 4.72
N SER A 54 -5.96 6.18 5.58
CA SER A 54 -5.87 6.50 7.00
C SER A 54 -4.87 5.55 7.66
N THR A 55 -4.48 5.89 8.89
CA THR A 55 -3.52 5.07 9.63
C THR A 55 -4.08 3.68 9.95
N SER A 56 -5.40 3.52 9.96
CA SER A 56 -6.01 2.21 10.23
C SER A 56 -6.06 1.33 9.00
N GLN A 57 -5.81 1.87 7.81
CA GLN A 57 -5.90 1.12 6.57
C GLN A 57 -4.56 0.55 6.12
N VAL A 58 -3.49 0.91 6.81
CA VAL A 58 -2.15 0.40 6.53
C VAL A 58 -1.46 0.03 7.82
N ARG A 59 -0.47 -0.84 7.72
CA ARG A 59 0.39 -1.17 8.85
C ARG A 59 1.83 -1.32 8.36
N PRO A 60 2.81 -1.12 9.23
CA PRO A 60 4.19 -1.34 8.83
C PRO A 60 4.46 -2.81 8.57
N ILE A 61 5.50 -3.09 7.78
CA ILE A 61 5.94 -4.46 7.52
C ILE A 61 6.84 -4.88 8.67
N GLY A 62 6.57 -6.06 9.22
CA GLY A 62 7.37 -6.60 10.28
C GLY A 62 8.57 -7.38 9.76
N PRO A 63 9.57 -7.63 10.62
CA PRO A 63 10.82 -8.25 10.17
C PRO A 63 10.70 -9.74 9.84
N ARG A 64 9.62 -10.36 10.24
CA ARG A 64 9.43 -11.79 9.99
C ARG A 64 8.34 -12.04 8.96
N GLU A 65 8.05 -11.08 8.12
CA GLU A 65 7.04 -11.23 7.08
C GLU A 65 7.71 -11.45 5.74
N ILE A 66 7.03 -12.20 4.87
CA ILE A 66 7.49 -12.45 3.53
C ILE A 66 6.42 -11.98 2.56
N ALA A 67 6.86 -11.31 1.50
CA ALA A 67 5.93 -10.80 0.48
C ALA A 67 5.42 -11.96 -0.38
N GLN A 68 4.21 -11.79 -0.90
CA GLN A 68 3.60 -12.78 -1.79
C GLN A 68 3.10 -12.06 -3.03
N ALA A 69 3.37 -12.65 -4.19
CA ALA A 69 2.95 -12.08 -5.45
C ALA A 69 1.54 -12.54 -5.79
N ARG A 70 0.74 -11.63 -6.36
CA ARG A 70 -0.54 -11.97 -6.94
C ARG A 70 -0.69 -11.23 -8.26
N THR A 71 -1.53 -11.75 -9.13
CA THR A 71 -1.79 -11.10 -10.41
C THR A 71 -2.90 -10.08 -10.23
N ILE A 72 -2.67 -8.88 -10.74
CA ILE A 72 -3.70 -7.85 -10.76
C ILE A 72 -4.55 -8.11 -11.99
N GLU A 73 -5.86 -8.18 -11.77
CA GLU A 73 -6.77 -8.45 -12.88
C GLU A 73 -6.88 -7.23 -13.76
N ALA A 74 -6.79 -7.47 -15.06
CA ALA A 74 -7.05 -6.41 -16.03
C ALA A 74 -8.54 -6.06 -16.01
N VAL A 75 -8.82 -4.77 -16.13
CA VAL A 75 -10.18 -4.28 -16.13
C VAL A 75 -10.59 -3.93 -17.55
#